data_7bb3540f0ba771aa0d2e5fdcd49a8afc
#
_entry.id   7bb3540f0ba771aa0d2e5fdcd49a8afc
#
_cell.length_a   1.000
_cell.length_b   1.000
_cell.length_c   1.000
_cell.angle_alpha   90.00
_cell.angle_beta   90.00
_cell.angle_gamma   90.00
#
_symmetry.space_group_name_H-M   'P 1'
#
loop_
_entity.id
_entity.type
_entity.pdbx_description
1 polymer ?
#
loop_
_entity_poly.entity_id
_entity_poly.type
_entity_poly.pdbx_seq_one_letter_code
_entity_poly.pdbx_strand_id
1 'polypeptide(L)'
;MVAFGGGHGLSASLRALRHSARDLDLEITAIVTVGDDGGSSGRLRVERDALLPPGDLRQALAALAADHPTHRLTATLMQHRFEAMTAAARESVAGRGPRIERRADRSKDTLAGHTVGNLLLLGLIEMLGDPVAALDHAAEMVGAQGRVLPMALHAVGIEADVVHADGSRETVRGQHSVAVAEGRVEAVRLDPADPPACPEAITAVREADWLIFGPGSWYTSVLPHLLVPRLAEAIVASPARRLVTLNLSPDKETIGLSTADHLAALHWYLPSLRVDTVLADVKWAGEPEPVRAAAQELGAELVLVPVAVADGSPRHDPEALGAALVPVLGATR
;
A
#
# COMPACT_ATOMS: atom_id res chain seq x y z
N MET A 1 2.44 1.90 -16.71
CA MET A 1 2.60 2.79 -15.54
C MET A 1 2.79 2.01 -14.27
N VAL A 2 3.47 2.59 -13.28
CA VAL A 2 3.75 1.95 -11.98
C VAL A 2 3.15 2.79 -10.85
N ALA A 3 2.37 2.16 -9.96
CA ALA A 3 1.84 2.78 -8.73
C ALA A 3 2.52 2.19 -7.50
N PHE A 4 3.04 3.05 -6.61
CA PHE A 4 3.72 2.69 -5.38
C PHE A 4 2.85 2.95 -4.17
N GLY A 5 2.88 2.04 -3.19
CA GLY A 5 2.15 2.23 -1.94
C GLY A 5 1.88 0.94 -1.19
N GLY A 6 0.89 1.00 -0.30
CA GLY A 6 0.38 -0.12 0.48
C GLY A 6 -1.04 0.15 0.96
N GLY A 7 -1.69 -0.87 1.50
CA GLY A 7 -2.97 -0.77 2.18
C GLY A 7 -4.11 -0.13 1.38
N HIS A 8 -4.91 0.64 2.10
CA HIS A 8 -6.11 1.29 1.54
C HIS A 8 -5.78 2.43 0.58
N GLY A 9 -4.66 3.13 0.79
CA GLY A 9 -4.22 4.22 -0.08
C GLY A 9 -3.93 3.72 -1.49
N LEU A 10 -3.05 2.72 -1.61
CA LEU A 10 -2.76 2.09 -2.88
C LEU A 10 -4.01 1.46 -3.51
N SER A 11 -4.88 0.81 -2.72
CA SER A 11 -6.14 0.28 -3.23
C SER A 11 -7.03 1.34 -3.88
N ALA A 12 -7.09 2.55 -3.31
CA ALA A 12 -7.84 3.67 -3.90
C ALA A 12 -7.19 4.13 -5.21
N SER A 13 -5.86 4.27 -5.24
CA SER A 13 -5.09 4.62 -6.44
C SER A 13 -5.31 3.60 -7.57
N LEU A 14 -5.20 2.30 -7.27
CA LEU A 14 -5.39 1.24 -8.27
C LEU A 14 -6.81 1.20 -8.85
N ARG A 15 -7.84 1.43 -8.03
CA ARG A 15 -9.22 1.55 -8.51
C ARG A 15 -9.40 2.79 -9.39
N ALA A 16 -8.77 3.91 -9.03
CA ALA A 16 -8.77 5.13 -9.84
C ALA A 16 -8.09 4.89 -11.19
N LEU A 17 -6.95 4.24 -11.22
CA LEU A 17 -6.24 3.87 -12.46
C LEU A 17 -7.06 2.93 -13.33
N ARG A 18 -7.76 1.95 -12.75
CA ARG A 18 -8.72 1.10 -13.49
C ARG A 18 -9.89 1.91 -14.06
N HIS A 19 -10.32 2.96 -13.36
CA HIS A 19 -11.32 3.87 -13.90
C HIS A 19 -10.77 4.64 -15.10
N SER A 20 -9.55 5.21 -14.97
CA SER A 20 -8.87 5.92 -16.06
C SER A 20 -8.56 5.01 -17.27
N ALA A 21 -8.35 3.70 -17.04
CA ALA A 21 -8.11 2.72 -18.09
C ALA A 21 -9.32 2.48 -19.02
N ARG A 22 -10.48 3.06 -18.72
CA ARG A 22 -11.63 3.08 -19.62
C ARG A 22 -11.47 4.09 -20.76
N ASP A 23 -10.71 5.14 -20.51
CA ASP A 23 -10.49 6.26 -21.43
C ASP A 23 -9.07 6.26 -22.01
N LEU A 24 -8.14 5.57 -21.36
CA LEU A 24 -6.73 5.49 -21.72
C LEU A 24 -6.29 4.03 -21.82
N ASP A 25 -5.37 3.74 -22.75
CA ASP A 25 -4.72 2.42 -22.83
C ASP A 25 -3.63 2.33 -21.77
N LEU A 26 -3.95 1.71 -20.63
CA LEU A 26 -3.10 1.67 -19.46
C LEU A 26 -2.72 0.24 -19.06
N GLU A 27 -1.43 -0.04 -19.05
CA GLU A 27 -0.87 -1.20 -18.35
C GLU A 27 -0.49 -0.79 -16.92
N ILE A 28 -1.17 -1.38 -15.92
CA ILE A 28 -1.02 -1.02 -14.51
C ILE A 28 -0.13 -2.03 -13.81
N THR A 29 0.96 -1.57 -13.19
CA THR A 29 1.76 -2.37 -12.25
C THR A 29 1.72 -1.72 -10.87
N ALA A 30 1.34 -2.46 -9.85
CA ALA A 30 1.42 -2.05 -8.45
C ALA A 30 2.72 -2.57 -7.85
N ILE A 31 3.58 -1.69 -7.33
CA ILE A 31 4.71 -2.06 -6.48
C ILE A 31 4.33 -1.81 -5.04
N VAL A 32 4.25 -2.88 -4.25
CA VAL A 32 3.62 -2.89 -2.93
C VAL A 32 4.66 -2.98 -1.83
N THR A 33 4.48 -2.19 -0.77
CA THR A 33 5.31 -2.30 0.44
C THR A 33 5.20 -3.67 1.09
N VAL A 34 6.29 -4.14 1.67
CA VAL A 34 6.39 -5.44 2.36
C VAL A 34 6.79 -5.25 3.83
N GLY A 35 6.39 -4.14 4.42
CA GLY A 35 6.64 -3.80 5.83
C GLY A 35 5.53 -4.21 6.79
N ASP A 36 4.35 -4.64 6.31
CA ASP A 36 3.15 -4.90 7.15
C ASP A 36 3.44 -5.96 8.24
N ASP A 37 3.38 -5.54 9.49
CA ASP A 37 3.52 -6.37 10.67
C ASP A 37 2.26 -6.32 11.57
N GLY A 38 1.17 -5.73 11.07
CA GLY A 38 -0.09 -5.61 11.77
C GLY A 38 -1.01 -6.83 11.59
N GLY A 39 -1.92 -7.01 12.54
CA GLY A 39 -3.03 -7.94 12.47
C GLY A 39 -2.69 -9.35 11.96
N SER A 40 -3.33 -9.76 10.85
CA SER A 40 -3.13 -11.09 10.24
C SER A 40 -1.72 -11.26 9.65
N SER A 41 -1.16 -10.22 9.00
CA SER A 41 0.17 -10.28 8.40
C SER A 41 1.26 -10.44 9.44
N GLY A 42 1.21 -9.65 10.52
CA GLY A 42 2.19 -9.74 11.60
C GLY A 42 2.15 -11.10 12.30
N ARG A 43 0.94 -11.66 12.53
CA ARG A 43 0.83 -13.01 13.07
C ARG A 43 1.47 -14.07 12.17
N LEU A 44 1.23 -14.01 10.85
CA LEU A 44 1.82 -14.95 9.91
C LEU A 44 3.35 -14.80 9.82
N ARG A 45 3.88 -13.58 9.93
CA ARG A 45 5.34 -13.37 10.02
C ARG A 45 5.93 -14.06 11.25
N VAL A 46 5.27 -13.96 12.42
CA VAL A 46 5.77 -14.53 13.68
C VAL A 46 5.54 -16.04 13.75
N GLU A 47 4.35 -16.52 13.35
CA GLU A 47 3.95 -17.91 13.51
C GLU A 47 4.49 -18.84 12.42
N ARG A 48 4.75 -18.30 11.21
CA ARG A 48 5.09 -19.07 10.01
C ARG A 48 6.38 -18.61 9.34
N ASP A 49 7.06 -17.60 9.88
CA ASP A 49 8.23 -16.99 9.23
C ASP A 49 7.94 -16.60 7.77
N ALA A 50 6.76 -15.99 7.55
CA ALA A 50 6.28 -15.68 6.22
C ALA A 50 7.27 -14.80 5.47
N LEU A 51 7.71 -15.24 4.28
CA LEU A 51 8.70 -14.55 3.44
C LEU A 51 8.28 -13.11 3.11
N LEU A 52 6.98 -12.90 2.84
CA LEU A 52 6.37 -11.59 2.63
C LEU A 52 5.10 -11.44 3.46
N PRO A 53 4.81 -10.24 4.00
CA PRO A 53 3.52 -9.94 4.63
C PRO A 53 2.43 -9.86 3.56
N PRO A 54 1.40 -10.70 3.62
CA PRO A 54 0.44 -10.81 2.52
C PRO A 54 -0.64 -9.72 2.50
N GLY A 55 -0.77 -8.90 3.55
CA GLY A 55 -1.90 -7.99 3.74
C GLY A 55 -2.08 -6.97 2.63
N ASP A 56 -1.05 -6.18 2.37
CA ASP A 56 -1.07 -5.12 1.36
C ASP A 56 -1.07 -5.70 -0.06
N LEU A 57 -0.31 -6.77 -0.29
CA LEU A 57 -0.30 -7.50 -1.56
C LEU A 57 -1.70 -8.02 -1.92
N ARG A 58 -2.39 -8.65 -0.97
CA ARG A 58 -3.79 -9.10 -1.12
C ARG A 58 -4.74 -7.93 -1.43
N GLN A 59 -4.55 -6.77 -0.77
CA GLN A 59 -5.39 -5.60 -1.01
C GLN A 59 -5.19 -5.05 -2.42
N ALA A 60 -3.96 -5.03 -2.92
CA ALA A 60 -3.64 -4.62 -4.29
C ALA A 60 -4.28 -5.56 -5.32
N LEU A 61 -4.15 -6.89 -5.15
CA LEU A 61 -4.81 -7.89 -6.00
C LEU A 61 -6.32 -7.69 -6.05
N ALA A 62 -6.96 -7.51 -4.89
CA ALA A 62 -8.41 -7.30 -4.82
C ALA A 62 -8.84 -5.96 -5.45
N ALA A 63 -7.99 -4.92 -5.40
CA ALA A 63 -8.27 -3.63 -6.05
C ALA A 63 -8.18 -3.72 -7.58
N LEU A 64 -7.34 -4.60 -8.10
CA LEU A 64 -7.17 -4.85 -9.53
C LEU A 64 -8.12 -5.93 -10.09
N ALA A 65 -8.92 -6.61 -9.26
CA ALA A 65 -9.81 -7.69 -9.69
C ALA A 65 -10.77 -7.25 -10.80
N ALA A 66 -10.97 -8.08 -11.83
CA ALA A 66 -11.88 -7.79 -12.93
C ALA A 66 -13.35 -7.71 -12.47
N ASP A 67 -14.16 -6.97 -13.22
CA ASP A 67 -15.58 -6.74 -12.94
C ASP A 67 -16.49 -7.95 -13.27
N HIS A 68 -15.91 -9.09 -13.67
CA HIS A 68 -16.67 -10.33 -13.88
C HIS A 68 -17.17 -10.90 -12.55
N PRO A 69 -18.42 -11.43 -12.46
CA PRO A 69 -19.01 -11.92 -11.20
C PRO A 69 -18.14 -12.93 -10.46
N THR A 70 -17.50 -13.87 -11.14
CA THR A 70 -16.62 -14.89 -10.54
C THR A 70 -15.39 -14.26 -9.91
N HIS A 71 -14.73 -13.33 -10.63
CA HIS A 71 -13.53 -12.65 -10.13
C HIS A 71 -13.85 -11.74 -8.94
N ARG A 72 -14.97 -11.01 -8.98
CA ARG A 72 -15.44 -10.21 -7.83
C ARG A 72 -15.74 -11.08 -6.61
N LEU A 73 -16.36 -12.26 -6.80
CA LEU A 73 -16.59 -13.20 -5.70
C LEU A 73 -15.27 -13.70 -5.11
N THR A 74 -14.30 -14.07 -5.96
CA THR A 74 -12.97 -14.51 -5.52
C THR A 74 -12.25 -13.38 -4.77
N ALA A 75 -12.25 -12.16 -5.28
CA ALA A 75 -11.69 -11.00 -4.60
C ALA A 75 -12.37 -10.72 -3.25
N THR A 76 -13.69 -10.86 -3.18
CA THR A 76 -14.46 -10.74 -1.93
C THR A 76 -14.08 -11.85 -0.94
N LEU A 77 -13.93 -13.08 -1.42
CA LEU A 77 -13.46 -14.21 -0.60
C LEU A 77 -12.03 -13.94 -0.06
N MET A 78 -11.12 -13.44 -0.89
CA MET A 78 -9.77 -13.07 -0.43
C MET A 78 -9.80 -12.00 0.67
N GLN A 79 -10.78 -11.10 0.66
CA GLN A 79 -10.97 -10.07 1.69
C GLN A 79 -11.72 -10.59 2.92
N HIS A 80 -12.38 -11.75 2.84
CA HIS A 80 -13.12 -12.30 3.95
C HIS A 80 -12.21 -12.58 5.14
N ARG A 81 -12.58 -12.04 6.30
CA ARG A 81 -11.87 -12.25 7.57
C ARG A 81 -12.64 -13.22 8.45
N PHE A 82 -11.97 -14.24 8.93
CA PHE A 82 -12.56 -15.17 9.88
C PHE A 82 -12.89 -14.44 11.19
N GLU A 83 -14.14 -14.50 11.59
CA GLU A 83 -14.59 -14.02 12.91
C GLU A 83 -14.28 -15.06 13.99
N ALA A 84 -14.06 -14.59 15.22
CA ALA A 84 -13.93 -15.49 16.35
C ALA A 84 -15.24 -16.25 16.56
N MET A 85 -15.18 -17.57 16.62
CA MET A 85 -16.38 -18.38 16.90
C MET A 85 -16.85 -18.11 18.33
N THR A 86 -18.08 -17.61 18.47
CA THR A 86 -18.74 -17.47 19.76
C THR A 86 -19.07 -18.86 20.36
N ALA A 87 -19.23 -18.94 21.68
CA ALA A 87 -19.61 -20.18 22.35
C ALA A 87 -20.91 -20.77 21.79
N ALA A 88 -21.91 -19.93 21.53
CA ALA A 88 -23.19 -20.35 20.94
C ALA A 88 -23.05 -20.87 19.49
N ALA A 89 -22.19 -20.23 18.67
CA ALA A 89 -21.90 -20.71 17.32
C ALA A 89 -21.17 -22.06 17.36
N ARG A 90 -20.26 -22.27 18.31
CA ARG A 90 -19.57 -23.57 18.53
C ARG A 90 -20.53 -24.68 18.88
N GLU A 91 -21.54 -24.45 19.74
CA GLU A 91 -22.57 -25.40 20.10
C GLU A 91 -23.49 -25.75 18.94
N SER A 92 -23.90 -24.75 18.13
CA SER A 92 -24.73 -24.93 16.94
C SER A 92 -24.07 -25.81 15.88
N VAL A 93 -22.76 -25.70 15.68
CA VAL A 93 -21.99 -26.54 14.74
C VAL A 93 -21.71 -27.92 15.32
N ALA A 94 -21.54 -28.04 16.62
CA ALA A 94 -21.31 -29.34 17.29
C ALA A 94 -22.46 -30.34 17.15
N GLY A 95 -23.70 -29.85 16.94
CA GLY A 95 -24.89 -30.69 16.78
C GLY A 95 -25.12 -31.24 15.37
N ARG A 96 -24.35 -30.82 14.35
CA ARG A 96 -24.64 -31.12 12.92
C ARG A 96 -23.74 -32.14 12.23
N GLY A 97 -22.85 -32.84 12.92
CA GLY A 97 -21.93 -33.78 12.28
C GLY A 97 -21.45 -34.91 13.18
N PRO A 98 -20.79 -35.96 12.63
CA PRO A 98 -20.21 -37.03 13.42
C PRO A 98 -19.22 -36.45 14.44
N ARG A 99 -19.25 -36.98 15.67
CA ARG A 99 -18.32 -36.61 16.74
C ARG A 99 -16.92 -37.03 16.33
N ILE A 100 -16.18 -36.07 15.73
CA ILE A 100 -14.73 -36.20 15.63
C ILE A 100 -14.19 -35.99 17.05
N GLU A 101 -13.47 -36.99 17.59
CA GLU A 101 -12.78 -36.84 18.86
C GLU A 101 -11.80 -35.65 18.81
N ARG A 102 -12.20 -34.56 19.43
CA ARG A 102 -11.46 -33.30 19.40
C ARG A 102 -10.46 -33.26 20.56
N ARG A 103 -9.25 -33.68 20.30
CA ARG A 103 -8.13 -33.67 21.25
C ARG A 103 -7.37 -32.33 21.31
N ALA A 104 -7.83 -31.26 20.66
CA ALA A 104 -7.17 -29.96 20.69
C ALA A 104 -7.75 -29.07 21.81
N ASP A 105 -6.87 -28.35 22.48
CA ASP A 105 -7.21 -27.26 23.39
C ASP A 105 -8.08 -26.25 22.62
N ARG A 106 -9.38 -26.26 22.93
CA ARG A 106 -10.41 -25.45 22.24
C ARG A 106 -10.38 -23.97 22.65
N SER A 107 -9.39 -23.54 23.45
CA SER A 107 -9.33 -22.17 23.96
C SER A 107 -8.88 -21.16 22.92
N LYS A 108 -8.17 -21.57 21.84
CA LYS A 108 -7.65 -20.68 20.81
C LYS A 108 -8.25 -21.02 19.44
N ASP A 109 -9.04 -20.10 18.90
CA ASP A 109 -9.43 -20.08 17.50
C ASP A 109 -8.28 -19.45 16.69
N THR A 110 -7.39 -20.30 16.16
CA THR A 110 -6.18 -19.86 15.45
C THR A 110 -6.48 -19.18 14.12
N LEU A 111 -7.64 -19.43 13.51
CA LEU A 111 -8.05 -18.78 12.27
C LEU A 111 -8.68 -17.41 12.48
N ALA A 112 -9.25 -17.17 13.67
CA ALA A 112 -9.91 -15.90 13.96
C ALA A 112 -8.96 -14.70 13.70
N GLY A 113 -9.46 -13.73 12.96
CA GLY A 113 -8.71 -12.54 12.57
C GLY A 113 -7.82 -12.69 11.33
N HIS A 114 -7.60 -13.92 10.81
CA HIS A 114 -6.95 -14.09 9.51
C HIS A 114 -7.93 -13.82 8.36
N THR A 115 -7.40 -13.29 7.26
CA THR A 115 -8.15 -13.20 6.00
C THR A 115 -7.82 -14.41 5.13
N VAL A 116 -8.80 -14.89 4.38
CA VAL A 116 -8.63 -16.03 3.46
C VAL A 116 -7.49 -15.78 2.48
N GLY A 117 -7.44 -14.59 1.89
CA GLY A 117 -6.40 -14.24 0.92
C GLY A 117 -4.99 -14.18 1.51
N ASN A 118 -4.84 -13.84 2.82
CA ASN A 118 -3.52 -13.89 3.45
C ASN A 118 -3.03 -15.35 3.57
N LEU A 119 -3.92 -16.26 3.95
CA LEU A 119 -3.58 -17.68 4.03
C LEU A 119 -3.33 -18.28 2.64
N LEU A 120 -4.09 -17.85 1.64
CA LEU A 120 -3.91 -18.26 0.25
C LEU A 120 -2.52 -17.83 -0.28
N LEU A 121 -2.17 -16.55 -0.12
CA LEU A 121 -0.87 -16.05 -0.57
C LEU A 121 0.29 -16.70 0.17
N LEU A 122 0.16 -16.90 1.49
CA LEU A 122 1.16 -17.65 2.24
C LEU A 122 1.37 -19.05 1.67
N GLY A 123 0.27 -19.79 1.44
CA GLY A 123 0.34 -21.14 0.87
C GLY A 123 0.92 -21.18 -0.54
N LEU A 124 0.59 -20.21 -1.39
CA LEU A 124 1.16 -20.10 -2.74
C LEU A 124 2.67 -19.81 -2.69
N ILE A 125 3.12 -18.90 -1.83
CA ILE A 125 4.54 -18.58 -1.66
C ILE A 125 5.31 -19.80 -1.13
N GLU A 126 4.79 -20.48 -0.10
CA GLU A 126 5.40 -21.70 0.44
C GLU A 126 5.50 -22.82 -0.62
N MET A 127 4.47 -22.98 -1.45
CA MET A 127 4.38 -24.04 -2.45
C MET A 127 5.28 -23.78 -3.66
N LEU A 128 5.36 -22.54 -4.14
CA LEU A 128 6.09 -22.18 -5.35
C LEU A 128 7.53 -21.77 -5.06
N GLY A 129 7.86 -21.34 -3.83
CA GLY A 129 9.17 -20.82 -3.45
C GLY A 129 9.55 -19.49 -4.11
N ASP A 130 8.64 -18.91 -4.89
CA ASP A 130 8.81 -17.65 -5.62
C ASP A 130 7.61 -16.72 -5.34
N PRO A 131 7.83 -15.61 -4.64
CA PRO A 131 6.74 -14.70 -4.30
C PRO A 131 6.14 -13.99 -5.52
N VAL A 132 6.91 -13.73 -6.58
CA VAL A 132 6.40 -13.10 -7.80
C VAL A 132 5.51 -14.08 -8.56
N ALA A 133 5.93 -15.32 -8.74
CA ALA A 133 5.10 -16.37 -9.35
C ALA A 133 3.80 -16.62 -8.54
N ALA A 134 3.88 -16.56 -7.20
CA ALA A 134 2.72 -16.69 -6.34
C ALA A 134 1.71 -15.54 -6.51
N LEU A 135 2.21 -14.31 -6.66
CA LEU A 135 1.38 -13.13 -6.91
C LEU A 135 0.77 -13.13 -8.30
N ASP A 136 1.55 -13.51 -9.32
CA ASP A 136 1.06 -13.64 -10.71
C ASP A 136 -0.06 -14.70 -10.77
N HIS A 137 0.11 -15.86 -10.12
CA HIS A 137 -0.96 -16.87 -10.04
C HIS A 137 -2.20 -16.36 -9.29
N ALA A 138 -2.03 -15.69 -8.16
CA ALA A 138 -3.15 -15.10 -7.42
C ALA A 138 -3.85 -13.98 -8.23
N ALA A 139 -3.12 -13.24 -9.07
CA ALA A 139 -3.67 -12.26 -9.99
C ALA A 139 -4.57 -12.91 -11.05
N GLU A 140 -4.17 -14.06 -11.61
CA GLU A 140 -5.02 -14.84 -12.53
C GLU A 140 -6.32 -15.28 -11.85
N MET A 141 -6.29 -15.72 -10.59
CA MET A 141 -7.49 -16.16 -9.85
C MET A 141 -8.54 -15.05 -9.71
N VAL A 142 -8.14 -13.79 -9.61
CA VAL A 142 -9.04 -12.64 -9.53
C VAL A 142 -9.23 -11.93 -10.86
N GLY A 143 -8.60 -12.44 -11.94
CA GLY A 143 -8.61 -11.79 -13.26
C GLY A 143 -8.09 -10.36 -13.18
N ALA A 144 -6.98 -10.14 -12.50
CA ALA A 144 -6.46 -8.80 -12.22
C ALA A 144 -6.21 -8.00 -13.50
N GLN A 145 -6.67 -6.77 -13.52
CA GLN A 145 -6.42 -5.81 -14.60
C GLN A 145 -5.13 -5.02 -14.32
N GLY A 146 -4.02 -5.75 -14.24
CA GLY A 146 -2.71 -5.24 -13.91
C GLY A 146 -1.88 -6.24 -13.12
N ARG A 147 -0.63 -5.91 -12.86
CA ARG A 147 0.33 -6.76 -12.16
C ARG A 147 0.58 -6.26 -10.74
N VAL A 148 0.83 -7.16 -9.80
CA VAL A 148 1.19 -6.85 -8.41
C VAL A 148 2.56 -7.42 -8.11
N LEU A 149 3.50 -6.55 -7.72
CA LEU A 149 4.88 -6.90 -7.40
C LEU A 149 5.25 -6.41 -6.00
N PRO A 150 6.07 -7.12 -5.24
CA PRO A 150 6.59 -6.62 -3.97
C PRO A 150 7.74 -5.63 -4.22
N MET A 151 7.93 -4.63 -3.35
CA MET A 151 9.09 -3.72 -3.45
C MET A 151 10.42 -4.43 -3.18
N ALA A 152 10.41 -5.48 -2.38
CA ALA A 152 11.55 -6.32 -2.03
C ALA A 152 11.13 -7.78 -1.90
N LEU A 153 12.08 -8.72 -2.06
CA LEU A 153 11.81 -10.17 -2.08
C LEU A 153 11.65 -10.78 -0.68
N HIS A 154 11.96 -10.03 0.38
CA HIS A 154 11.77 -10.42 1.77
C HIS A 154 11.03 -9.33 2.53
N ALA A 155 10.34 -9.73 3.61
CA ALA A 155 9.72 -8.80 4.52
C ALA A 155 10.77 -7.84 5.10
N VAL A 156 10.42 -6.56 5.18
CA VAL A 156 11.27 -5.55 5.84
C VAL A 156 10.66 -5.13 7.18
N GLY A 157 11.51 -4.69 8.11
CA GLY A 157 11.10 -3.91 9.27
C GLY A 157 11.08 -2.43 8.90
N ILE A 158 10.19 -1.67 9.54
CA ILE A 158 10.20 -0.21 9.48
C ILE A 158 10.55 0.28 10.88
N GLU A 159 11.57 1.12 10.99
CA GLU A 159 11.96 1.79 12.22
C GLU A 159 11.82 3.29 12.04
N ALA A 160 11.35 3.98 13.10
CA ALA A 160 11.24 5.42 13.12
C ALA A 160 11.86 6.01 14.37
N ASP A 161 12.55 7.13 14.23
CA ASP A 161 12.95 7.95 15.37
C ASP A 161 11.85 8.97 15.63
N VAL A 162 11.26 8.92 16.82
CA VAL A 162 10.10 9.72 17.23
C VAL A 162 10.52 10.67 18.34
N VAL A 163 10.11 11.93 18.23
CA VAL A 163 10.27 12.95 19.25
C VAL A 163 8.93 13.23 19.91
N HIS A 164 8.85 13.02 21.20
CA HIS A 164 7.68 13.27 22.01
C HIS A 164 7.53 14.76 22.39
N ALA A 165 6.36 15.14 22.86
CA ALA A 165 6.04 16.53 23.24
C ALA A 165 6.94 17.05 24.40
N ASP A 166 7.50 16.18 25.23
CA ASP A 166 8.42 16.50 26.32
C ASP A 166 9.88 16.63 25.85
N GLY A 167 10.15 16.44 24.54
CA GLY A 167 11.49 16.48 23.94
C GLY A 167 12.26 15.15 24.07
N SER A 168 11.69 14.13 24.68
CA SER A 168 12.31 12.79 24.70
C SER A 168 12.31 12.16 23.31
N ARG A 169 13.28 11.28 23.04
CA ARG A 169 13.45 10.59 21.76
C ARG A 169 13.36 9.10 21.96
N GLU A 170 12.66 8.43 21.08
CA GLU A 170 12.49 6.98 21.07
C GLU A 170 12.66 6.45 19.64
N THR A 171 13.26 5.27 19.51
CA THR A 171 13.21 4.49 18.26
C THR A 171 12.08 3.49 18.33
N VAL A 172 11.03 3.72 17.54
CA VAL A 172 9.87 2.85 17.41
C VAL A 172 10.13 1.86 16.28
N ARG A 173 9.83 0.57 16.51
CA ARG A 173 10.03 -0.50 15.54
C ARG A 173 8.72 -1.17 15.16
N GLY A 174 8.59 -1.48 13.89
CA GLY A 174 7.42 -2.10 13.28
C GLY A 174 6.46 -1.09 12.65
N GLN A 175 5.97 -1.42 11.46
CA GLN A 175 5.07 -0.57 10.67
C GLN A 175 3.85 -0.15 11.47
N HIS A 176 3.20 -1.10 12.14
CA HIS A 176 2.01 -0.81 12.94
C HIS A 176 2.31 0.13 14.10
N SER A 177 3.42 -0.10 14.80
CA SER A 177 3.84 0.74 15.92
C SER A 177 4.18 2.16 15.47
N VAL A 178 4.89 2.31 14.35
CA VAL A 178 5.20 3.62 13.74
C VAL A 178 3.91 4.34 13.33
N ALA A 179 2.97 3.63 12.68
CA ALA A 179 1.71 4.22 12.21
C ALA A 179 0.79 4.72 13.35
N VAL A 180 1.00 4.29 14.59
CA VAL A 180 0.21 4.72 15.76
C VAL A 180 1.06 5.46 16.81
N ALA A 181 2.33 5.71 16.53
CA ALA A 181 3.24 6.37 17.47
C ALA A 181 2.73 7.76 17.87
N GLU A 182 2.85 8.07 19.15
CA GLU A 182 2.55 9.39 19.69
C GLU A 182 3.80 10.26 19.66
N GLY A 183 3.85 11.24 18.80
CA GLY A 183 4.98 12.14 18.63
C GLY A 183 5.23 12.49 17.15
N ARG A 184 6.29 13.28 16.92
CA ARG A 184 6.71 13.65 15.57
C ARG A 184 7.77 12.69 15.08
N VAL A 185 7.51 12.02 13.96
CA VAL A 185 8.51 11.20 13.26
C VAL A 185 9.58 12.13 12.67
N GLU A 186 10.84 11.92 13.05
CA GLU A 186 12.00 12.67 12.51
C GLU A 186 12.66 11.94 11.35
N ALA A 187 12.78 10.62 11.47
CA ALA A 187 13.40 9.79 10.44
C ALA A 187 12.77 8.40 10.41
N VAL A 188 12.73 7.81 9.22
CA VAL A 188 12.32 6.41 8.99
C VAL A 188 13.44 5.69 8.27
N ARG A 189 13.64 4.41 8.58
CA ARG A 189 14.61 3.52 7.92
C ARG A 189 14.05 2.12 7.81
N LEU A 190 14.62 1.33 6.91
CA LEU A 190 14.31 -0.09 6.75
C LEU A 190 15.29 -0.96 7.54
N ASP A 191 14.79 -2.10 8.00
CA ASP A 191 15.60 -3.17 8.57
C ASP A 191 15.31 -4.48 7.81
N PRO A 192 16.28 -5.04 7.07
CA PRO A 192 17.63 -4.53 6.84
C PRO A 192 17.64 -3.23 6.01
N ALA A 193 18.70 -2.42 6.14
CA ALA A 193 18.85 -1.15 5.42
C ALA A 193 19.02 -1.32 3.90
N ASP A 194 19.47 -2.49 3.44
CA ASP A 194 19.62 -2.84 2.02
C ASP A 194 18.88 -4.16 1.73
N PRO A 195 17.54 -4.14 1.70
CA PRO A 195 16.77 -5.33 1.37
C PRO A 195 16.89 -5.63 -0.14
N PRO A 196 16.86 -6.92 -0.53
CA PRO A 196 16.94 -7.31 -1.94
C PRO A 196 15.68 -6.83 -2.68
N ALA A 197 15.84 -5.79 -3.50
CA ALA A 197 14.75 -5.25 -4.34
C ALA A 197 14.24 -6.33 -5.30
N CYS A 198 12.94 -6.34 -5.57
CA CYS A 198 12.33 -7.22 -6.57
C CYS A 198 12.83 -6.83 -7.99
N PRO A 199 13.49 -7.75 -8.75
CA PRO A 199 14.01 -7.45 -10.08
C PRO A 199 12.92 -7.05 -11.07
N GLU A 200 11.74 -7.69 -11.00
CA GLU A 200 10.60 -7.40 -11.84
C GLU A 200 10.06 -5.99 -11.55
N ALA A 201 10.09 -5.55 -10.29
CA ALA A 201 9.71 -4.19 -9.91
C ALA A 201 10.70 -3.15 -10.49
N ILE A 202 12.02 -3.43 -10.46
CA ILE A 202 13.03 -2.59 -11.10
C ILE A 202 12.77 -2.50 -12.61
N THR A 203 12.48 -3.62 -13.26
CA THR A 203 12.19 -3.67 -14.69
C THR A 203 10.95 -2.84 -15.01
N ALA A 204 9.85 -3.04 -14.27
CA ALA A 204 8.62 -2.27 -14.44
C ALA A 204 8.83 -0.75 -14.30
N VAL A 205 9.67 -0.32 -13.35
CA VAL A 205 10.04 1.10 -13.16
C VAL A 205 10.79 1.67 -14.36
N ARG A 206 11.69 0.89 -14.97
CA ARG A 206 12.48 1.33 -16.13
C ARG A 206 11.67 1.45 -17.41
N GLU A 207 10.64 0.62 -17.54
CA GLU A 207 9.76 0.53 -18.73
C GLU A 207 8.51 1.41 -18.63
N ALA A 208 8.26 1.99 -17.46
CA ALA A 208 7.07 2.80 -17.23
C ALA A 208 7.12 4.16 -17.93
N ASP A 209 5.95 4.65 -18.35
CA ASP A 209 5.74 6.05 -18.76
C ASP A 209 5.43 6.95 -17.56
N TRP A 210 4.83 6.39 -16.52
CA TRP A 210 4.45 7.08 -15.31
C TRP A 210 4.79 6.29 -14.04
N LEU A 211 5.33 7.01 -13.05
CA LEU A 211 5.54 6.56 -11.68
C LEU A 211 4.61 7.35 -10.75
N ILE A 212 3.72 6.66 -10.04
CA ILE A 212 2.67 7.27 -9.22
C ILE A 212 2.91 6.92 -7.76
N PHE A 213 3.09 7.93 -6.91
CA PHE A 213 3.32 7.79 -5.47
C PHE A 213 2.10 8.20 -4.68
N GLY A 214 1.60 7.31 -3.82
CA GLY A 214 0.42 7.56 -3.00
C GLY A 214 -0.91 7.51 -3.78
N PRO A 215 -2.00 7.88 -3.07
CA PRO A 215 -2.07 8.25 -1.65
C PRO A 215 -1.74 7.08 -0.72
N GLY A 216 -1.59 7.37 0.57
CA GLY A 216 -1.33 6.36 1.61
C GLY A 216 -0.48 6.89 2.75
N SER A 217 -0.37 6.11 3.81
CA SER A 217 0.47 6.42 4.96
C SER A 217 1.90 6.75 4.52
N TRP A 218 2.35 7.95 4.89
CA TRP A 218 3.52 8.56 4.25
C TRP A 218 4.80 7.81 4.58
N TYR A 219 5.04 7.61 5.88
CA TYR A 219 6.24 6.96 6.38
C TYR A 219 6.21 5.44 6.27
N THR A 220 5.03 4.84 6.28
CA THR A 220 4.89 3.38 6.34
C THR A 220 4.47 2.74 5.02
N SER A 221 3.97 3.52 4.04
CA SER A 221 3.51 2.97 2.76
C SER A 221 4.09 3.64 1.52
N VAL A 222 4.43 4.96 1.56
CA VAL A 222 4.96 5.67 0.39
C VAL A 222 6.49 5.72 0.42
N LEU A 223 7.08 6.30 1.47
CA LEU A 223 8.53 6.48 1.60
C LEU A 223 9.34 5.17 1.61
N PRO A 224 8.84 4.02 2.13
CA PRO A 224 9.61 2.77 2.11
C PRO A 224 10.14 2.35 0.74
N HIS A 225 9.43 2.66 -0.34
CA HIS A 225 9.89 2.38 -1.71
C HIS A 225 11.14 3.17 -2.09
N LEU A 226 11.30 4.38 -1.56
CA LEU A 226 12.46 5.25 -1.76
C LEU A 226 13.64 4.88 -0.86
N LEU A 227 13.42 4.00 0.11
CA LEU A 227 14.43 3.51 1.06
C LEU A 227 15.03 2.16 0.63
N VAL A 228 14.48 1.49 -0.40
CA VAL A 228 15.09 0.31 -1.01
C VAL A 228 16.13 0.79 -2.03
N PRO A 229 17.46 0.65 -1.79
CA PRO A 229 18.47 1.37 -2.55
C PRO A 229 18.40 1.14 -4.06
N ARG A 230 18.31 -0.13 -4.50
CA ARG A 230 18.23 -0.49 -5.93
C ARG A 230 16.94 -0.02 -6.60
N LEU A 231 15.84 0.03 -5.85
CA LEU A 231 14.56 0.54 -6.36
C LEU A 231 14.61 2.07 -6.46
N ALA A 232 15.16 2.76 -5.45
CA ALA A 232 15.36 4.21 -5.47
C ALA A 232 16.26 4.65 -6.64
N GLU A 233 17.37 3.94 -6.88
CA GLU A 233 18.23 4.15 -8.06
C GLU A 233 17.43 4.03 -9.37
N ALA A 234 16.60 2.99 -9.50
CA ALA A 234 15.77 2.80 -10.68
C ALA A 234 14.73 3.90 -10.85
N ILE A 235 14.08 4.34 -9.75
CA ILE A 235 13.12 5.45 -9.75
C ILE A 235 13.78 6.75 -10.21
N VAL A 236 14.98 7.09 -9.71
CA VAL A 236 15.69 8.31 -10.11
C VAL A 236 16.14 8.26 -11.56
N ALA A 237 16.66 7.10 -12.01
CA ALA A 237 17.16 6.91 -13.36
C ALA A 237 16.07 6.75 -14.43
N SER A 238 14.83 6.48 -14.03
CA SER A 238 13.71 6.26 -14.97
C SER A 238 13.38 7.55 -15.74
N PRO A 239 13.16 7.46 -17.07
CA PRO A 239 12.67 8.56 -17.89
C PRO A 239 11.18 8.85 -17.68
N ALA A 240 10.48 8.03 -16.90
CA ALA A 240 9.05 8.15 -16.64
C ALA A 240 8.70 9.49 -15.97
N ARG A 241 7.54 10.03 -16.29
CA ARG A 241 6.94 11.14 -15.54
C ARG A 241 6.50 10.67 -14.16
N ARG A 242 6.52 11.57 -13.20
CA ARG A 242 6.24 11.26 -11.78
C ARG A 242 5.09 12.07 -11.27
N LEU A 243 4.10 11.38 -10.72
CA LEU A 243 2.93 11.94 -10.06
C LEU A 243 2.95 11.61 -8.58
N VAL A 244 2.70 12.59 -7.74
CA VAL A 244 2.43 12.40 -6.30
C VAL A 244 0.98 12.76 -6.04
N THR A 245 0.22 11.82 -5.47
CA THR A 245 -1.13 12.07 -4.98
C THR A 245 -1.09 12.24 -3.46
N LEU A 246 -1.47 13.42 -2.99
CA LEU A 246 -1.43 13.77 -1.57
C LEU A 246 -2.62 13.18 -0.79
N ASN A 247 -2.39 12.88 0.48
CA ASN A 247 -3.45 12.46 1.39
C ASN A 247 -4.45 13.61 1.63
N LEU A 248 -5.69 13.25 1.94
CA LEU A 248 -6.76 14.21 2.26
C LEU A 248 -6.66 14.72 3.71
N SER A 249 -6.09 13.93 4.60
CA SER A 249 -5.84 14.32 5.99
C SER A 249 -4.53 13.75 6.48
N PRO A 250 -3.89 14.36 7.48
CA PRO A 250 -2.75 13.74 8.13
C PRO A 250 -3.14 12.39 8.75
N ASP A 251 -2.29 11.39 8.56
CA ASP A 251 -2.34 10.14 9.30
C ASP A 251 -1.78 10.35 10.72
N LYS A 252 -1.93 9.37 11.61
CA LYS A 252 -1.39 9.46 12.96
C LYS A 252 0.13 9.69 12.95
N GLU A 253 0.84 9.04 12.05
CA GLU A 253 2.30 9.15 11.86
C GLU A 253 2.74 10.53 11.34
N THR A 254 1.81 11.31 10.79
CA THR A 254 2.07 12.65 10.21
C THR A 254 1.33 13.76 10.96
N ILE A 255 0.84 13.49 12.18
CA ILE A 255 0.20 14.51 13.02
C ILE A 255 1.16 15.69 13.22
N GLY A 256 0.65 16.89 12.93
CA GLY A 256 1.41 18.14 13.03
C GLY A 256 2.23 18.48 11.79
N LEU A 257 2.27 17.60 10.77
CA LEU A 257 2.83 17.93 9.47
C LEU A 257 1.75 18.54 8.57
N SER A 258 2.13 19.58 7.85
CA SER A 258 1.31 20.13 6.77
C SER A 258 1.46 19.27 5.50
N THR A 259 0.58 19.50 4.54
CA THR A 259 0.68 18.88 3.20
C THR A 259 2.00 19.24 2.49
N ALA A 260 2.52 20.46 2.73
CA ALA A 260 3.83 20.89 2.24
C ALA A 260 4.98 20.09 2.88
N ASP A 261 4.90 19.78 4.18
CA ASP A 261 5.92 18.98 4.87
C ASP A 261 6.00 17.55 4.31
N HIS A 262 4.88 16.98 3.84
CA HIS A 262 4.89 15.67 3.16
C HIS A 262 5.73 15.71 1.88
N LEU A 263 5.64 16.80 1.09
CA LEU A 263 6.46 16.95 -0.12
C LEU A 263 7.93 17.20 0.24
N ALA A 264 8.20 18.00 1.26
CA ALA A 264 9.56 18.24 1.74
C ALA A 264 10.22 16.92 2.21
N ALA A 265 9.47 16.00 2.82
CA ALA A 265 9.99 14.70 3.20
C ALA A 265 10.47 13.87 1.99
N LEU A 266 9.77 13.91 0.84
CA LEU A 266 10.25 13.24 -0.38
C LEU A 266 11.63 13.75 -0.80
N HIS A 267 11.80 15.06 -0.79
CA HIS A 267 13.09 15.68 -1.14
C HIS A 267 14.18 15.33 -0.13
N TRP A 268 13.84 15.26 1.16
CA TRP A 268 14.79 14.90 2.20
C TRP A 268 15.28 13.45 2.08
N TYR A 269 14.37 12.50 1.82
CA TYR A 269 14.73 11.08 1.67
C TYR A 269 15.40 10.75 0.33
N LEU A 270 15.04 11.46 -0.73
CA LEU A 270 15.60 11.24 -2.07
C LEU A 270 15.81 12.58 -2.79
N PRO A 271 16.90 13.33 -2.46
CA PRO A 271 17.15 14.67 -3.00
C PRO A 271 17.23 14.73 -4.53
N SER A 272 17.56 13.61 -5.18
CA SER A 272 17.61 13.50 -6.65
C SER A 272 16.24 13.25 -7.29
N LEU A 273 15.19 13.02 -6.50
CA LEU A 273 13.84 12.81 -7.02
C LEU A 273 13.33 14.12 -7.64
N ARG A 274 12.83 14.03 -8.86
CA ARG A 274 12.05 15.07 -9.51
C ARG A 274 10.63 14.57 -9.68
N VAL A 275 9.67 15.45 -9.57
CA VAL A 275 8.25 15.17 -9.73
C VAL A 275 7.72 16.10 -10.81
N ASP A 276 6.84 15.62 -11.67
CA ASP A 276 6.22 16.42 -12.74
C ASP A 276 4.89 17.01 -12.27
N THR A 277 4.14 16.25 -11.48
CA THR A 277 2.80 16.68 -11.04
C THR A 277 2.57 16.28 -9.58
N VAL A 278 2.03 17.20 -8.80
CA VAL A 278 1.44 16.94 -7.48
C VAL A 278 -0.06 17.14 -7.58
N LEU A 279 -0.83 16.11 -7.28
CA LEU A 279 -2.28 16.15 -7.26
C LEU A 279 -2.79 16.22 -5.82
N ALA A 280 -3.62 17.20 -5.52
CA ALA A 280 -4.21 17.38 -4.21
C ALA A 280 -5.70 17.74 -4.32
N ASP A 281 -6.46 17.41 -3.28
CA ASP A 281 -7.86 17.80 -3.21
C ASP A 281 -8.01 19.29 -2.86
N VAL A 282 -8.88 19.98 -3.58
CA VAL A 282 -9.10 21.42 -3.44
C VAL A 282 -9.55 21.84 -2.03
N LYS A 283 -10.21 20.96 -1.27
CA LYS A 283 -10.70 21.26 0.09
C LYS A 283 -9.71 20.84 1.18
N TRP A 284 -8.92 19.81 0.91
CA TRP A 284 -8.09 19.16 1.91
C TRP A 284 -6.60 19.52 1.80
N ALA A 285 -6.18 20.19 0.71
CA ALA A 285 -4.78 20.60 0.53
C ALA A 285 -4.30 21.65 1.57
N GLY A 286 -5.20 22.29 2.29
CA GLY A 286 -4.89 23.42 3.15
C GLY A 286 -4.65 24.71 2.35
N GLU A 287 -3.74 25.57 2.83
CA GLU A 287 -3.33 26.77 2.09
C GLU A 287 -2.57 26.37 0.82
N PRO A 288 -3.03 26.79 -0.37
CA PRO A 288 -2.43 26.33 -1.64
C PRO A 288 -0.98 26.79 -1.87
N GLU A 289 -0.63 27.98 -1.41
CA GLU A 289 0.69 28.57 -1.73
C GLU A 289 1.87 27.81 -1.09
N PRO A 290 1.84 27.41 0.20
CA PRO A 290 2.89 26.55 0.77
C PRO A 290 3.02 25.22 0.03
N VAL A 291 1.91 24.59 -0.37
CA VAL A 291 1.90 23.31 -1.11
C VAL A 291 2.48 23.51 -2.51
N ARG A 292 2.15 24.65 -3.17
CA ARG A 292 2.70 25.00 -4.48
C ARG A 292 4.20 25.23 -4.41
N ALA A 293 4.68 25.95 -3.40
CA ALA A 293 6.10 26.19 -3.20
C ALA A 293 6.86 24.87 -3.00
N ALA A 294 6.36 23.99 -2.13
CA ALA A 294 6.96 22.68 -1.90
C ALA A 294 6.92 21.77 -3.16
N ALA A 295 5.86 21.83 -3.95
CA ALA A 295 5.80 21.13 -5.23
C ALA A 295 6.85 21.65 -6.23
N GLN A 296 7.05 22.99 -6.31
CA GLN A 296 8.04 23.62 -7.17
C GLN A 296 9.48 23.24 -6.79
N GLU A 297 9.79 23.05 -5.51
CA GLU A 297 11.10 22.54 -5.07
C GLU A 297 11.42 21.15 -5.64
N LEU A 298 10.38 20.30 -5.82
CA LEU A 298 10.48 19.01 -6.49
C LEU A 298 10.48 19.12 -8.03
N GLY A 299 10.22 20.32 -8.58
CA GLY A 299 10.06 20.57 -10.01
C GLY A 299 8.65 20.36 -10.54
N ALA A 300 7.65 20.20 -9.66
CA ALA A 300 6.30 19.78 -9.98
C ALA A 300 5.31 20.95 -10.17
N GLU A 301 4.32 20.74 -11.02
CA GLU A 301 3.10 21.53 -11.07
C GLU A 301 2.07 20.99 -10.04
N LEU A 302 1.43 21.90 -9.29
CA LEU A 302 0.35 21.58 -8.37
C LEU A 302 -1.00 21.61 -9.08
N VAL A 303 -1.68 20.46 -9.13
CA VAL A 303 -3.04 20.30 -9.65
C VAL A 303 -4.01 20.15 -8.49
N LEU A 304 -4.96 21.08 -8.36
CA LEU A 304 -6.00 21.08 -7.33
C LEU A 304 -7.34 20.69 -7.95
N VAL A 305 -7.90 19.56 -7.53
CA VAL A 305 -9.13 18.99 -8.08
C VAL A 305 -9.97 18.34 -6.95
N PRO A 306 -11.30 18.27 -7.08
CA PRO A 306 -12.14 17.60 -6.10
C PRO A 306 -12.02 16.07 -6.30
N VAL A 307 -11.32 15.40 -5.40
CA VAL A 307 -11.10 13.93 -5.45
C VAL A 307 -11.54 13.20 -4.18
N ALA A 308 -12.13 13.93 -3.22
CA ALA A 308 -12.68 13.37 -2.00
C ALA A 308 -14.11 12.84 -2.22
N VAL A 309 -14.49 11.82 -1.45
CA VAL A 309 -15.90 11.36 -1.39
C VAL A 309 -16.83 12.46 -0.92
N ALA A 310 -18.08 12.41 -1.39
CA ALA A 310 -19.08 13.45 -1.11
C ALA A 310 -19.59 13.45 0.34
N ASP A 311 -19.35 12.38 1.11
CA ASP A 311 -19.83 12.23 2.50
C ASP A 311 -19.07 13.09 3.52
N GLY A 312 -18.05 13.83 3.08
CA GLY A 312 -17.23 14.70 3.91
C GLY A 312 -16.14 13.96 4.71
N SER A 313 -15.98 12.66 4.53
CA SER A 313 -14.87 11.93 5.13
C SER A 313 -13.57 12.14 4.32
N PRO A 314 -12.38 12.07 4.95
CA PRO A 314 -11.09 12.26 4.28
C PRO A 314 -10.67 10.99 3.52
N ARG A 315 -11.48 10.56 2.57
CA ARG A 315 -11.22 9.40 1.71
C ARG A 315 -11.30 9.81 0.25
N HIS A 316 -10.37 9.32 -0.56
CA HIS A 316 -10.43 9.51 -2.00
C HIS A 316 -11.62 8.74 -2.59
N ASP A 317 -12.32 9.41 -3.50
CA ASP A 317 -13.29 8.77 -4.37
C ASP A 317 -12.54 8.20 -5.58
N PRO A 318 -12.51 6.87 -5.79
CA PRO A 318 -11.75 6.28 -6.90
C PRO A 318 -12.23 6.74 -8.28
N GLU A 319 -13.53 7.04 -8.45
CA GLU A 319 -14.06 7.51 -9.73
C GLU A 319 -13.66 8.97 -10.00
N ALA A 320 -13.80 9.84 -9.00
CA ALA A 320 -13.36 11.23 -9.10
C ALA A 320 -11.85 11.35 -9.28
N LEU A 321 -11.07 10.58 -8.52
CA LEU A 321 -9.61 10.52 -8.68
C LEU A 321 -9.23 9.98 -10.08
N GLY A 322 -9.90 8.93 -10.56
CA GLY A 322 -9.67 8.38 -11.89
C GLY A 322 -9.97 9.39 -13.00
N ALA A 323 -11.09 10.09 -12.90
CA ALA A 323 -11.43 11.16 -13.85
C ALA A 323 -10.40 12.31 -13.83
N ALA A 324 -9.89 12.67 -12.66
CA ALA A 324 -8.84 13.69 -12.51
C ALA A 324 -7.49 13.24 -13.09
N LEU A 325 -7.19 11.95 -13.07
CA LEU A 325 -5.96 11.38 -13.63
C LEU A 325 -5.96 11.34 -15.16
N VAL A 326 -7.11 11.20 -15.83
CA VAL A 326 -7.19 11.11 -17.30
C VAL A 326 -6.44 12.25 -18.00
N PRO A 327 -6.70 13.55 -17.74
CA PRO A 327 -5.98 14.63 -18.41
C PRO A 327 -4.49 14.69 -18.06
N VAL A 328 -4.10 14.27 -16.85
CA VAL A 328 -2.70 14.27 -16.40
C VAL A 328 -1.92 13.18 -17.12
N LEU A 329 -2.45 11.95 -17.11
CA LEU A 329 -1.79 10.77 -17.67
C LEU A 329 -1.82 10.77 -19.22
N GLY A 330 -2.89 11.33 -19.82
CA GLY A 330 -3.05 11.45 -21.26
C GLY A 330 -2.32 12.64 -21.91
N ALA A 331 -1.74 13.55 -21.12
CA ALA A 331 -0.97 14.66 -21.67
C ALA A 331 0.29 14.14 -22.38
N THR A 332 0.37 14.37 -23.68
CA THR A 332 1.60 14.11 -24.46
C THR A 332 2.72 15.05 -24.00
N ARG A 333 3.97 14.58 -24.10
CA ARG A 333 5.19 15.40 -23.84
C ARG A 333 5.28 16.57 -24.80
#